data_d08170e00fb03e8f5376cf51ccdbfc38
#
_entry.id   d08170e00fb03e8f5376cf51ccdbfc38
#
_cell.length_a   1.000
_cell.length_b   1.000
_cell.length_c   1.000
_cell.angle_alpha   90.00
_cell.angle_beta   90.00
_cell.angle_gamma   90.00
#
_symmetry.space_group_name_H-M   'P 1'
#
loop_
_entity.id
_entity.type
_entity.pdbx_description
1 polymer ?
#
loop_
_entity_poly.entity_id
_entity_poly.type
_entity_poly.pdbx_seq_one_letter_code
_entity_poly.pdbx_strand_id
1 'polypeptide(L)'
;KALSKRVKLLILDEPTAALNDEDSDHLLDLILHLKGQGITSIIISHKLNEIKKVADTVTVIRDGKTIETIAKQDVTEDRIIKDMVGRDLEHRYPDHTPHIGEELLRVEDWTAHHPQDTSRVMVDNVNLNVRAGEIVGIAGLMGAGRTEFAMSLFGHSYGSKISGKVFLRGKEIKTRTVAEAIENGIAYATEDRKTYGLNLIEDIKRNISMASLRKLEKYGLVHDNEEYAVANEYRKSMNIKAPNVLVKTGKLSGGN
;
A
#
# COMPACT_ATOMS: atom_id res chain seq x y z
N LYS A 1 -10.98 23.50 9.32
CA LYS A 1 -12.37 23.26 9.80
C LYS A 1 -12.42 23.04 11.33
N ALA A 2 -11.54 22.19 11.91
CA ALA A 2 -11.47 22.00 13.39
C ALA A 2 -11.02 23.27 14.10
N LEU A 3 -9.99 23.94 13.61
CA LEU A 3 -9.39 25.14 14.20
C LEU A 3 -10.28 26.40 14.14
N SER A 4 -11.29 26.42 13.26
CA SER A 4 -12.27 27.53 13.22
C SER A 4 -13.23 27.57 14.41
N LYS A 5 -13.26 26.48 15.18
CA LYS A 5 -14.06 26.35 16.42
C LYS A 5 -13.09 26.49 17.59
N ARG A 6 -13.26 27.43 18.50
CA ARG A 6 -12.43 27.60 19.71
C ARG A 6 -12.32 26.30 20.52
N VAL A 7 -11.51 25.34 20.03
CA VAL A 7 -11.33 24.02 20.63
C VAL A 7 -10.28 24.09 21.74
N LYS A 8 -10.49 23.34 22.82
CA LYS A 8 -9.51 23.15 23.89
C LYS A 8 -8.72 21.86 23.73
N LEU A 9 -9.30 20.88 23.05
CA LEU A 9 -8.69 19.58 22.77
C LEU A 9 -8.83 19.27 21.28
N LEU A 10 -7.72 18.93 20.64
CA LEU A 10 -7.63 18.55 19.24
C LEU A 10 -7.23 17.07 19.15
N ILE A 11 -7.99 16.28 18.42
CA ILE A 11 -7.64 14.88 18.13
C ILE A 11 -7.32 14.76 16.63
N LEU A 12 -6.14 14.25 16.33
CA LEU A 12 -5.60 14.11 14.99
C LEU A 12 -5.28 12.63 14.76
N ASP A 13 -5.98 12.00 13.83
CA ASP A 13 -5.78 10.61 13.44
C ASP A 13 -5.04 10.58 12.11
N GLU A 14 -3.82 10.05 12.11
CA GLU A 14 -2.90 9.96 10.96
C GLU A 14 -2.83 11.25 10.13
N PRO A 15 -2.59 12.43 10.75
CA PRO A 15 -2.78 13.73 10.08
C PRO A 15 -1.82 13.97 8.91
N THR A 16 -0.72 13.24 8.85
CA THR A 16 0.34 13.36 7.84
C THR A 16 0.36 12.21 6.83
N ALA A 17 -0.61 11.29 6.89
CA ALA A 17 -0.61 10.08 6.07
C ALA A 17 -0.59 10.36 4.55
N ALA A 18 -1.20 11.48 4.13
CA ALA A 18 -1.30 11.89 2.73
C ALA A 18 -0.41 13.11 2.39
N LEU A 19 0.52 13.48 3.27
CA LEU A 19 1.39 14.63 3.09
C LEU A 19 2.81 14.18 2.72
N ASN A 20 3.53 15.01 1.97
CA ASN A 20 4.97 14.88 1.80
C ASN A 20 5.71 15.30 3.08
N ASP A 21 7.03 15.14 3.13
CA ASP A 21 7.81 15.42 4.32
C ASP A 21 7.79 16.91 4.71
N GLU A 22 7.84 17.81 3.74
CA GLU A 22 7.80 19.28 3.96
C GLU A 22 6.45 19.71 4.54
N ASP A 23 5.34 19.28 3.93
CA ASP A 23 3.99 19.59 4.42
C ASP A 23 3.73 18.92 5.79
N SER A 24 4.30 17.75 6.02
CA SER A 24 4.23 17.06 7.33
C SER A 24 4.94 17.88 8.40
N ASP A 25 6.14 18.39 8.12
CA ASP A 25 6.90 19.24 9.03
C ASP A 25 6.16 20.53 9.35
N HIS A 26 5.59 21.19 8.35
CA HIS A 26 4.75 22.37 8.54
C HIS A 26 3.54 22.11 9.44
N LEU A 27 2.87 20.95 9.26
CA LEU A 27 1.75 20.58 10.11
C LEU A 27 2.18 20.32 11.57
N LEU A 28 3.32 19.64 11.76
CA LEU A 28 3.87 19.39 13.10
C LEU A 28 4.25 20.69 13.81
N ASP A 29 4.85 21.65 13.10
CA ASP A 29 5.18 22.97 13.63
C ASP A 29 3.91 23.77 13.99
N LEU A 30 2.84 23.65 13.20
CA LEU A 30 1.54 24.21 13.54
C LEU A 30 0.98 23.60 14.84
N ILE A 31 1.10 22.29 15.04
CA ILE A 31 0.65 21.62 16.26
C ILE A 31 1.44 22.12 17.48
N LEU A 32 2.76 22.30 17.34
CA LEU A 32 3.59 22.89 18.41
C LEU A 32 3.21 24.33 18.70
N HIS A 33 2.88 25.12 17.68
CA HIS A 33 2.39 26.49 17.86
C HIS A 33 1.06 26.52 18.62
N LEU A 34 0.11 25.66 18.26
CA LEU A 34 -1.18 25.52 18.95
C LEU A 34 -1.02 25.09 20.41
N LYS A 35 -0.08 24.17 20.67
CA LYS A 35 0.30 23.80 22.04
C LYS A 35 0.78 25.00 22.84
N GLY A 36 1.62 25.87 22.25
CA GLY A 36 2.06 27.12 22.85
C GLY A 36 0.90 28.09 23.18
N GLN A 37 -0.22 27.99 22.47
CA GLN A 37 -1.46 28.74 22.73
C GLN A 37 -2.39 28.06 23.76
N GLY A 38 -1.96 26.96 24.38
CA GLY A 38 -2.72 26.23 25.39
C GLY A 38 -3.74 25.24 24.83
N ILE A 39 -3.66 24.86 23.55
CA ILE A 39 -4.48 23.80 22.97
C ILE A 39 -3.82 22.45 23.24
N THR A 40 -4.54 21.57 23.91
CA THR A 40 -4.11 20.19 24.13
C THR A 40 -4.38 19.36 22.88
N SER A 41 -3.45 18.48 22.48
CA SER A 41 -3.62 17.63 21.31
C SER A 41 -3.37 16.16 21.63
N ILE A 42 -4.16 15.27 21.00
CA ILE A 42 -3.92 13.84 20.91
C ILE A 42 -3.59 13.55 19.46
N ILE A 43 -2.43 12.95 19.20
CA ILE A 43 -1.98 12.59 17.85
C ILE A 43 -1.89 11.07 17.78
N ILE A 44 -2.56 10.47 16.79
CA ILE A 44 -2.45 9.06 16.45
C ILE A 44 -1.59 9.00 15.21
N SER A 45 -0.45 8.31 15.28
CA SER A 45 0.46 8.13 14.15
C SER A 45 1.30 6.88 14.35
N HIS A 46 1.69 6.27 13.24
CA HIS A 46 2.67 5.19 13.21
C HIS A 46 4.08 5.69 12.79
N LYS A 47 4.21 6.97 12.45
CA LYS A 47 5.48 7.61 12.08
C LYS A 47 6.20 8.09 13.34
N LEU A 48 7.21 7.33 13.76
CA LEU A 48 7.91 7.57 15.04
C LEU A 48 8.64 8.91 15.09
N ASN A 49 9.16 9.38 13.95
CA ASN A 49 9.83 10.69 13.86
C ASN A 49 8.89 11.84 14.21
N GLU A 50 7.63 11.77 13.76
CA GLU A 50 6.61 12.77 14.05
C GLU A 50 6.26 12.77 15.54
N ILE A 51 6.05 11.58 16.11
CA ILE A 51 5.75 11.42 17.55
C ILE A 51 6.89 12.00 18.39
N LYS A 52 8.13 11.69 18.07
CA LYS A 52 9.31 12.25 18.77
C LYS A 52 9.37 13.78 18.70
N LYS A 53 8.98 14.37 17.58
CA LYS A 53 9.02 15.85 17.38
C LYS A 53 8.03 16.54 18.31
N VAL A 54 6.79 16.06 18.41
CA VAL A 54 5.68 16.83 19.02
C VAL A 54 5.16 16.30 20.35
N ALA A 55 5.26 15.00 20.63
CA ALA A 55 4.64 14.38 21.80
C ALA A 55 5.41 14.67 23.09
N ASP A 56 4.70 14.89 24.20
CA ASP A 56 5.25 14.94 25.55
C ASP A 56 5.20 13.56 26.22
N THR A 57 4.20 12.78 25.87
CA THR A 57 3.97 11.44 26.38
C THR A 57 3.47 10.56 25.25
N VAL A 58 3.96 9.33 25.18
CA VAL A 58 3.60 8.36 24.14
C VAL A 58 2.94 7.16 24.80
N THR A 59 1.72 6.84 24.41
CA THR A 59 1.00 5.63 24.83
C THR A 59 0.97 4.66 23.69
N VAL A 60 1.58 3.48 23.85
CA VAL A 60 1.57 2.42 22.85
C VAL A 60 0.35 1.53 23.06
N ILE A 61 -0.43 1.36 22.00
CA ILE A 61 -1.63 0.49 21.98
C ILE A 61 -1.39 -0.65 21.00
N ARG A 62 -1.67 -1.88 21.44
CA ARG A 62 -1.61 -3.08 20.60
C ARG A 62 -2.80 -3.99 20.93
N ASP A 63 -3.47 -4.47 19.88
CA ASP A 63 -4.65 -5.35 20.01
C ASP A 63 -5.73 -4.79 20.95
N GLY A 64 -5.94 -3.45 20.92
CA GLY A 64 -6.91 -2.74 21.74
C GLY A 64 -6.53 -2.56 23.22
N LYS A 65 -5.29 -2.88 23.60
CA LYS A 65 -4.79 -2.75 24.97
C LYS A 65 -3.63 -1.77 25.04
N THR A 66 -3.59 -0.96 26.10
CA THR A 66 -2.40 -0.17 26.43
C THR A 66 -1.28 -1.11 26.85
N ILE A 67 -0.15 -1.01 26.17
CA ILE A 67 1.08 -1.76 26.47
C ILE A 67 1.91 -0.98 27.46
N GLU A 68 2.24 0.27 27.13
CA GLU A 68 3.04 1.15 27.96
C GLU A 68 2.69 2.61 27.69
N THR A 69 2.99 3.47 28.66
CA THR A 69 2.97 4.94 28.52
C THR A 69 4.34 5.48 28.90
N ILE A 70 4.99 6.17 27.97
CA ILE A 70 6.39 6.57 28.02
C ILE A 70 6.48 8.09 27.98
N ALA A 71 7.24 8.71 28.89
CA ALA A 71 7.54 10.15 28.84
C ALA A 71 8.53 10.45 27.70
N LYS A 72 8.46 11.65 27.10
CA LYS A 72 9.26 12.06 25.94
C LYS A 72 10.76 11.75 26.08
N GLN A 73 11.34 11.99 27.23
CA GLN A 73 12.77 11.77 27.49
C GLN A 73 13.20 10.30 27.41
N ASP A 74 12.26 9.37 27.63
CA ASP A 74 12.52 7.93 27.66
C ASP A 74 12.11 7.23 26.35
N VAL A 75 11.62 8.00 25.37
CA VAL A 75 11.17 7.52 24.08
C VAL A 75 12.35 7.17 23.18
N THR A 76 12.53 5.88 22.89
CA THR A 76 13.44 5.38 21.86
C THR A 76 12.64 4.65 20.77
N GLU A 77 13.12 4.66 19.53
CA GLU A 77 12.43 3.97 18.44
C GLU A 77 12.31 2.48 18.70
N ASP A 78 13.39 1.87 19.15
CA ASP A 78 13.41 0.42 19.42
C ASP A 78 12.42 0.03 20.49
N ARG A 79 12.27 0.84 21.56
CA ARG A 79 11.28 0.60 22.60
C ARG A 79 9.85 0.66 22.07
N ILE A 80 9.51 1.73 21.32
CA ILE A 80 8.17 1.84 20.73
C ILE A 80 7.90 0.70 19.76
N ILE A 81 8.86 0.38 18.88
CA ILE A 81 8.71 -0.72 17.90
C ILE A 81 8.51 -2.06 18.62
N LYS A 82 9.31 -2.35 19.65
CA LYS A 82 9.16 -3.55 20.47
C LYS A 82 7.78 -3.66 21.06
N ASP A 83 7.27 -2.58 21.64
CA ASP A 83 5.95 -2.53 22.25
C ASP A 83 4.82 -2.68 21.23
N MET A 84 4.95 -2.04 20.05
CA MET A 84 3.98 -2.14 18.96
C MET A 84 3.93 -3.55 18.36
N VAL A 85 5.08 -4.19 18.16
CA VAL A 85 5.19 -5.52 17.49
C VAL A 85 5.09 -6.66 18.50
N GLY A 86 5.51 -6.46 19.76
CA GLY A 86 5.46 -7.45 20.82
C GLY A 86 6.61 -8.45 20.83
N ARG A 87 7.66 -8.20 20.06
CA ARG A 87 8.89 -8.99 20.02
C ARG A 87 10.07 -8.08 19.73
N ASP A 88 11.26 -8.48 20.18
CA ASP A 88 12.48 -7.82 19.76
C ASP A 88 12.68 -8.05 18.26
N LEU A 89 12.84 -6.97 17.51
CA LEU A 89 13.23 -7.02 16.11
C LEU A 89 14.75 -6.93 16.06
N GLU A 90 15.45 -8.04 16.33
CA GLU A 90 16.90 -8.12 16.18
C GLU A 90 17.34 -7.80 14.75
N HIS A 91 16.48 -8.11 13.76
CA HIS A 91 16.69 -7.76 12.36
C HIS A 91 15.43 -7.11 11.79
N ARG A 92 15.43 -5.78 11.62
CA ARG A 92 14.35 -5.03 10.92
C ARG A 92 14.17 -5.49 9.48
N TYR A 93 15.28 -5.85 8.85
CA TYR A 93 15.35 -6.35 7.49
C TYR A 93 15.99 -7.73 7.53
N PRO A 94 15.28 -8.79 7.10
CA PRO A 94 15.90 -10.10 7.01
C PRO A 94 17.06 -10.05 6.01
N ASP A 95 18.16 -10.73 6.35
CA ASP A 95 19.28 -10.87 5.43
C ASP A 95 18.75 -11.56 4.14
N HIS A 96 18.91 -10.87 3.04
CA HIS A 96 18.52 -11.35 1.73
C HIS A 96 19.73 -11.34 0.80
N THR A 97 20.16 -12.51 0.36
CA THR A 97 21.15 -12.62 -0.71
C THR A 97 20.40 -12.78 -2.04
N PRO A 98 20.37 -11.73 -2.88
CA PRO A 98 19.64 -11.79 -4.12
C PRO A 98 20.34 -12.74 -5.11
N HIS A 99 19.59 -13.70 -5.65
CA HIS A 99 20.02 -14.49 -6.80
C HIS A 99 19.45 -13.88 -8.06
N ILE A 100 20.15 -12.87 -8.59
CA ILE A 100 19.72 -12.11 -9.75
C ILE A 100 20.06 -12.89 -11.01
N GLY A 101 19.04 -13.23 -11.79
CA GLY A 101 19.14 -13.97 -13.05
C GLY A 101 19.15 -13.08 -14.30
N GLU A 102 18.60 -13.61 -15.38
CA GLU A 102 18.46 -12.91 -16.66
C GLU A 102 17.36 -11.84 -16.61
N GLU A 103 17.34 -10.98 -17.64
CA GLU A 103 16.26 -10.00 -17.85
C GLU A 103 14.90 -10.69 -17.89
N LEU A 104 14.01 -10.30 -16.99
CA LEU A 104 12.65 -10.82 -16.92
C LEU A 104 11.66 -9.88 -17.59
N LEU A 105 11.68 -8.60 -17.23
CA LEU A 105 10.79 -7.57 -17.74
C LEU A 105 11.62 -6.39 -18.23
N ARG A 106 11.27 -5.88 -19.40
CA ARG A 106 11.82 -4.62 -19.92
C ARG A 106 10.69 -3.77 -20.49
N VAL A 107 10.69 -2.51 -20.09
CA VAL A 107 9.77 -1.48 -20.57
C VAL A 107 10.59 -0.44 -21.30
N GLU A 108 10.17 -0.07 -22.51
CA GLU A 108 10.86 0.89 -23.36
C GLU A 108 9.92 2.03 -23.77
N ASP A 109 10.41 3.26 -23.64
CA ASP A 109 9.78 4.50 -24.11
C ASP A 109 8.31 4.65 -23.66
N TRP A 110 8.01 4.22 -22.42
CA TRP A 110 6.64 4.16 -21.93
C TRP A 110 6.13 5.55 -21.60
N THR A 111 5.08 5.95 -22.31
CA THR A 111 4.45 7.26 -22.15
C THR A 111 2.95 7.09 -21.96
N ALA A 112 2.37 7.84 -21.00
CA ALA A 112 0.94 7.86 -20.76
C ALA A 112 0.47 9.29 -20.44
N HIS A 113 -0.64 9.70 -21.05
CA HIS A 113 -1.27 10.99 -20.82
C HIS A 113 -2.42 10.88 -19.80
N HIS A 114 -2.80 12.01 -19.22
CA HIS A 114 -3.95 12.07 -18.32
C HIS A 114 -5.23 11.59 -19.04
N PRO A 115 -6.11 10.79 -18.38
CA PRO A 115 -7.26 10.19 -19.05
C PRO A 115 -8.28 11.19 -19.61
N GLN A 116 -8.45 12.34 -18.97
CA GLN A 116 -9.39 13.38 -19.38
C GLN A 116 -8.73 14.58 -20.08
N ASP A 117 -7.51 14.95 -19.65
CA ASP A 117 -6.73 16.01 -20.27
C ASP A 117 -5.53 15.42 -21.01
N THR A 118 -5.75 15.07 -22.26
CA THR A 118 -4.72 14.40 -23.10
C THR A 118 -3.54 15.31 -23.47
N SER A 119 -3.56 16.59 -23.12
CA SER A 119 -2.41 17.49 -23.28
C SER A 119 -1.38 17.30 -22.15
N ARG A 120 -1.82 16.81 -21.00
CA ARG A 120 -0.98 16.60 -19.82
C ARG A 120 -0.35 15.21 -19.88
N VAL A 121 0.98 15.16 -19.95
CA VAL A 121 1.77 13.93 -19.84
C VAL A 121 1.91 13.58 -18.36
N MET A 122 1.55 12.37 -17.98
CA MET A 122 1.63 11.86 -16.60
C MET A 122 2.82 10.92 -16.41
N VAL A 123 3.16 10.21 -17.45
CA VAL A 123 4.32 9.32 -17.54
C VAL A 123 5.03 9.64 -18.84
N ASP A 124 6.29 10.01 -18.80
CA ASP A 124 7.03 10.49 -19.95
C ASP A 124 8.28 9.67 -20.18
N ASN A 125 8.29 8.90 -21.28
CA ASN A 125 9.43 8.15 -21.78
C ASN A 125 10.15 7.29 -20.73
N VAL A 126 9.37 6.57 -19.89
CA VAL A 126 9.93 5.73 -18.81
C VAL A 126 10.52 4.46 -19.40
N ASN A 127 11.77 4.20 -19.02
CA ASN A 127 12.49 2.98 -19.34
C ASN A 127 12.80 2.22 -18.03
N LEU A 128 12.49 0.94 -17.97
CA LEU A 128 12.67 0.09 -16.81
C LEU A 128 13.12 -1.29 -17.23
N ASN A 129 14.09 -1.84 -16.50
CA ASN A 129 14.54 -3.21 -16.64
C ASN A 129 14.47 -3.90 -15.28
N VAL A 130 13.93 -5.13 -15.24
CA VAL A 130 13.84 -5.96 -14.04
C VAL A 130 14.34 -7.36 -14.38
N ARG A 131 15.25 -7.88 -13.56
CA ARG A 131 15.82 -9.22 -13.73
C ARG A 131 15.10 -10.24 -12.86
N ALA A 132 15.20 -11.50 -13.21
CA ALA A 132 14.64 -12.58 -12.41
C ALA A 132 15.26 -12.59 -10.99
N GLY A 133 14.42 -12.68 -9.95
CA GLY A 133 14.84 -12.63 -8.55
C GLY A 133 15.28 -11.25 -8.03
N GLU A 134 15.13 -10.20 -8.85
CA GLU A 134 15.45 -8.82 -8.46
C GLU A 134 14.22 -8.11 -7.86
N ILE A 135 14.47 -7.25 -6.87
CA ILE A 135 13.49 -6.29 -6.35
C ILE A 135 13.93 -4.89 -6.78
N VAL A 136 13.20 -4.29 -7.71
CA VAL A 136 13.46 -2.93 -8.19
C VAL A 136 12.57 -1.95 -7.45
N GLY A 137 13.17 -0.96 -6.78
CA GLY A 137 12.47 0.13 -6.12
C GLY A 137 12.26 1.32 -7.07
N ILE A 138 11.03 1.81 -7.19
CA ILE A 138 10.72 3.04 -7.93
C ILE A 138 10.43 4.14 -6.91
N ALA A 139 11.39 5.06 -6.75
CA ALA A 139 11.27 6.20 -5.85
C ALA A 139 10.76 7.46 -6.57
N GLY A 140 10.14 8.36 -5.83
CA GLY A 140 9.67 9.65 -6.34
C GLY A 140 8.74 10.35 -5.34
N LEU A 141 8.60 11.65 -5.46
CA LEU A 141 7.69 12.45 -4.65
C LEU A 141 6.21 12.13 -4.98
N MET A 142 5.28 12.60 -4.14
CA MET A 142 3.86 12.55 -4.46
C MET A 142 3.59 13.24 -5.80
N GLY A 143 2.78 12.62 -6.64
CA GLY A 143 2.49 13.12 -7.98
C GLY A 143 3.59 12.90 -9.02
N ALA A 144 4.66 12.17 -8.71
CA ALA A 144 5.73 11.84 -9.66
C ALA A 144 5.34 10.81 -10.73
N GLY A 145 4.08 10.37 -10.79
CA GLY A 145 3.61 9.45 -11.84
C GLY A 145 3.85 7.96 -11.56
N ARG A 146 4.29 7.57 -10.36
CA ARG A 146 4.61 6.16 -10.04
C ARG A 146 3.39 5.24 -10.14
N THR A 147 2.28 5.66 -9.55
CA THR A 147 1.01 4.91 -9.61
C THR A 147 0.45 4.91 -11.02
N GLU A 148 0.51 6.02 -11.71
CA GLU A 148 0.09 6.19 -13.10
C GLU A 148 0.90 5.30 -14.03
N PHE A 149 2.22 5.19 -13.82
CA PHE A 149 3.08 4.26 -14.56
C PHE A 149 2.64 2.81 -14.33
N ALA A 150 2.54 2.37 -13.08
CA ALA A 150 2.16 1.00 -12.77
C ALA A 150 0.78 0.64 -13.31
N MET A 151 -0.22 1.51 -13.14
CA MET A 151 -1.59 1.29 -13.63
C MET A 151 -1.69 1.35 -15.16
N SER A 152 -0.93 2.25 -15.82
CA SER A 152 -0.90 2.29 -17.27
C SER A 152 -0.24 1.04 -17.87
N LEU A 153 0.79 0.50 -17.22
CA LEU A 153 1.44 -0.75 -17.60
C LEU A 153 0.54 -1.96 -17.35
N PHE A 154 -0.21 -1.96 -16.27
CA PHE A 154 -1.13 -3.04 -15.90
C PHE A 154 -2.51 -2.84 -16.51
N GLY A 155 -2.66 -3.26 -17.76
CA GLY A 155 -3.94 -3.29 -18.46
C GLY A 155 -4.46 -1.94 -18.91
N HIS A 156 -3.60 -0.93 -19.07
CA HIS A 156 -4.02 0.44 -19.38
C HIS A 156 -5.14 0.94 -18.45
N SER A 157 -5.06 0.51 -17.16
CA SER A 157 -6.08 0.86 -16.14
C SER A 157 -6.09 2.36 -15.80
N TYR A 158 -5.04 3.08 -16.17
CA TYR A 158 -4.92 4.53 -16.08
C TYR A 158 -4.32 5.07 -17.38
N GLY A 159 -4.79 6.24 -17.79
CA GLY A 159 -4.19 7.03 -18.85
C GLY A 159 -4.88 6.93 -20.19
N SER A 160 -4.41 7.77 -21.10
CA SER A 160 -4.80 7.84 -22.51
C SER A 160 -3.56 7.98 -23.37
N LYS A 161 -3.66 7.79 -24.69
CA LYS A 161 -2.54 7.86 -25.64
C LYS A 161 -1.31 7.12 -25.15
N ILE A 162 -1.50 5.93 -24.58
CA ILE A 162 -0.41 5.12 -24.05
C ILE A 162 0.42 4.58 -25.20
N SER A 163 1.74 4.75 -25.10
CA SER A 163 2.73 4.27 -26.08
C SER A 163 3.94 3.70 -25.37
N GLY A 164 4.80 3.03 -26.12
CA GLY A 164 5.95 2.30 -25.62
C GLY A 164 5.83 0.80 -25.84
N LYS A 165 6.80 0.03 -25.37
CA LYS A 165 6.86 -1.41 -25.53
C LYS A 165 7.16 -2.11 -24.22
N VAL A 166 6.62 -3.31 -24.07
CA VAL A 166 6.86 -4.18 -22.92
C VAL A 166 7.38 -5.52 -23.42
N PHE A 167 8.48 -5.96 -22.84
CA PHE A 167 9.09 -7.24 -23.16
C PHE A 167 9.12 -8.12 -21.91
N LEU A 168 8.71 -9.36 -22.04
CA LEU A 168 8.83 -10.38 -21.01
C LEU A 168 9.72 -11.50 -21.52
N ARG A 169 10.85 -11.76 -20.84
CA ARG A 169 11.88 -12.73 -21.27
C ARG A 169 12.31 -12.53 -22.71
N GLY A 170 12.55 -11.28 -23.09
CA GLY A 170 12.98 -10.89 -24.43
C GLY A 170 11.89 -10.87 -25.51
N LYS A 171 10.67 -11.32 -25.20
CA LYS A 171 9.54 -11.34 -26.15
C LYS A 171 8.62 -10.14 -25.89
N GLU A 172 8.30 -9.36 -26.92
CA GLU A 172 7.32 -8.30 -26.83
C GLU A 172 5.93 -8.86 -26.48
N ILE A 173 5.29 -8.29 -25.47
CA ILE A 173 3.97 -8.67 -25.00
C ILE A 173 3.01 -7.49 -25.09
N LYS A 174 1.70 -7.80 -25.07
CA LYS A 174 0.64 -6.80 -24.95
C LYS A 174 0.10 -6.79 -23.52
N THR A 175 -0.13 -5.59 -23.00
CA THR A 175 -0.71 -5.37 -21.67
C THR A 175 -1.85 -4.34 -21.72
N ARG A 176 -2.62 -4.36 -22.82
CA ARG A 176 -3.68 -3.37 -23.09
C ARG A 176 -4.92 -3.56 -22.21
N THR A 177 -5.10 -4.77 -21.70
CA THR A 177 -6.18 -5.09 -20.76
C THR A 177 -5.60 -5.79 -19.54
N VAL A 178 -6.32 -5.69 -18.42
CA VAL A 178 -5.94 -6.39 -17.17
C VAL A 178 -5.84 -7.91 -17.41
N ALA A 179 -6.73 -8.47 -18.23
CA ALA A 179 -6.69 -9.88 -18.57
C ALA A 179 -5.40 -10.26 -19.29
N GLU A 180 -4.98 -9.47 -20.30
CA GLU A 180 -3.71 -9.70 -21.00
C GLU A 180 -2.49 -9.59 -20.06
N ALA A 181 -2.49 -8.62 -19.13
CA ALA A 181 -1.42 -8.48 -18.15
C ALA A 181 -1.33 -9.73 -17.25
N ILE A 182 -2.46 -10.20 -16.73
CA ILE A 182 -2.53 -11.41 -15.89
C ILE A 182 -2.12 -12.67 -16.67
N GLU A 183 -2.57 -12.83 -17.91
CA GLU A 183 -2.20 -13.95 -18.77
C GLU A 183 -0.70 -13.99 -19.05
N ASN A 184 -0.05 -12.83 -19.14
CA ASN A 184 1.41 -12.70 -19.25
C ASN A 184 2.13 -12.88 -17.89
N GLY A 185 1.42 -13.11 -16.79
CA GLY A 185 2.00 -13.34 -15.47
C GLY A 185 2.36 -12.08 -14.70
N ILE A 186 1.84 -10.91 -15.11
CA ILE A 186 2.01 -9.65 -14.40
C ILE A 186 0.88 -9.51 -13.38
N ALA A 187 1.21 -9.16 -12.14
CA ALA A 187 0.25 -8.83 -11.09
C ALA A 187 0.52 -7.41 -10.56
N TYR A 188 -0.53 -6.74 -10.14
CA TYR A 188 -0.46 -5.41 -9.56
C TYR A 188 -1.18 -5.37 -8.21
N ALA A 189 -0.45 -4.98 -7.16
CA ALA A 189 -1.01 -4.69 -5.84
C ALA A 189 -1.07 -3.17 -5.65
N THR A 190 -2.27 -2.63 -5.55
CA THR A 190 -2.49 -1.18 -5.47
C THR A 190 -2.34 -0.64 -4.05
N GLU A 191 -1.94 0.63 -3.94
CA GLU A 191 -1.93 1.37 -2.68
C GLU A 191 -3.35 1.55 -2.13
N ASP A 192 -4.28 2.03 -2.96
CA ASP A 192 -5.69 2.17 -2.59
C ASP A 192 -6.46 0.85 -2.77
N ARG A 193 -6.32 -0.01 -1.76
CA ARG A 193 -7.02 -1.30 -1.72
C ARG A 193 -8.53 -1.18 -1.73
N LYS A 194 -9.11 -0.09 -1.19
CA LYS A 194 -10.57 0.08 -1.07
C LYS A 194 -11.22 0.41 -2.41
N THR A 195 -10.54 1.19 -3.24
CA THR A 195 -11.05 1.61 -4.53
C THR A 195 -10.66 0.64 -5.66
N TYR A 196 -9.42 0.14 -5.64
CA TYR A 196 -8.85 -0.60 -6.77
C TYR A 196 -8.42 -2.03 -6.45
N GLY A 197 -8.20 -2.36 -5.18
CA GLY A 197 -7.59 -3.64 -4.79
C GLY A 197 -8.57 -4.71 -4.34
N LEU A 198 -9.70 -4.33 -3.75
CA LEU A 198 -10.65 -5.26 -3.14
C LEU A 198 -12.08 -4.95 -3.55
N ASN A 199 -12.87 -5.99 -3.80
CA ASN A 199 -14.31 -5.90 -3.90
C ASN A 199 -14.90 -5.97 -2.47
N LEU A 200 -15.19 -4.81 -1.88
CA LEU A 200 -15.59 -4.70 -0.47
C LEU A 200 -16.96 -5.31 -0.14
N ILE A 201 -17.83 -5.50 -1.14
CA ILE A 201 -19.14 -6.12 -0.97
C ILE A 201 -19.07 -7.65 -0.99
N GLU A 202 -17.99 -8.21 -1.55
CA GLU A 202 -17.75 -9.63 -1.64
C GLU A 202 -16.93 -10.15 -0.45
N ASP A 203 -16.96 -11.47 -0.29
CA ASP A 203 -16.21 -12.16 0.76
C ASP A 203 -14.71 -12.35 0.40
N ILE A 204 -13.93 -12.83 1.36
CA ILE A 204 -12.51 -13.10 1.19
C ILE A 204 -12.29 -14.16 0.10
N LYS A 205 -13.12 -15.21 0.06
CA LYS A 205 -13.05 -16.31 -0.91
C LYS A 205 -13.08 -15.78 -2.33
N ARG A 206 -14.06 -14.95 -2.65
CA ARG A 206 -14.23 -14.35 -3.99
C ARG A 206 -13.14 -13.34 -4.32
N ASN A 207 -12.69 -12.56 -3.35
CA ASN A 207 -11.57 -11.64 -3.57
C ASN A 207 -10.26 -12.39 -3.90
N ILE A 208 -9.99 -13.53 -3.26
CA ILE A 208 -8.81 -14.36 -3.55
C ILE A 208 -8.92 -15.00 -4.94
N SER A 209 -10.08 -15.51 -5.32
CA SER A 209 -10.26 -16.29 -6.55
C SER A 209 -10.43 -15.43 -7.80
N MET A 210 -10.88 -14.18 -7.66
CA MET A 210 -11.30 -13.30 -8.76
C MET A 210 -10.28 -13.21 -9.90
N ALA A 211 -8.99 -13.06 -9.60
CA ALA A 211 -7.94 -12.97 -10.61
C ALA A 211 -7.61 -14.30 -11.29
N SER A 212 -8.11 -15.42 -10.76
CA SER A 212 -7.79 -16.77 -11.25
C SER A 212 -9.03 -17.65 -11.49
N LEU A 213 -10.21 -17.06 -11.66
CA LEU A 213 -11.47 -17.78 -11.84
C LEU A 213 -11.41 -18.83 -12.95
N ARG A 214 -10.71 -18.54 -14.07
CA ARG A 214 -10.52 -19.50 -15.18
C ARG A 214 -9.84 -20.82 -14.73
N LYS A 215 -9.01 -20.79 -13.70
CA LYS A 215 -8.36 -22.01 -13.15
C LYS A 215 -9.32 -22.85 -12.31
N LEU A 216 -10.38 -22.24 -11.79
CA LEU A 216 -11.40 -22.86 -10.96
C LEU A 216 -12.66 -23.19 -11.74
N GLU A 217 -12.71 -22.81 -13.03
CA GLU A 217 -13.83 -23.09 -13.92
C GLU A 217 -13.71 -24.50 -14.51
N LYS A 218 -14.82 -25.24 -14.48
CA LYS A 218 -14.99 -26.48 -15.21
C LYS A 218 -16.36 -26.44 -15.90
N TYR A 219 -16.37 -26.60 -17.21
CA TYR A 219 -17.59 -26.60 -18.04
C TYR A 219 -18.44 -25.32 -17.90
N GLY A 220 -17.79 -24.15 -17.79
CA GLY A 220 -18.48 -22.85 -17.64
C GLY A 220 -18.94 -22.52 -16.23
N LEU A 221 -18.66 -23.36 -15.24
CA LEU A 221 -19.07 -23.17 -13.86
C LEU A 221 -17.85 -23.14 -12.92
N VAL A 222 -17.86 -22.20 -11.98
CA VAL A 222 -16.87 -22.16 -10.90
C VAL A 222 -17.28 -23.13 -9.81
N HIS A 223 -16.38 -24.04 -9.44
CA HIS A 223 -16.63 -25.03 -8.40
C HIS A 223 -16.45 -24.42 -7.00
N ASP A 224 -17.56 -24.18 -6.30
CA ASP A 224 -17.58 -23.50 -5.00
C ASP A 224 -16.70 -24.18 -3.94
N ASN A 225 -16.68 -25.52 -3.90
CA ASN A 225 -15.85 -26.28 -2.97
C ASN A 225 -14.35 -26.14 -3.26
N GLU A 226 -13.94 -26.11 -4.53
CA GLU A 226 -12.54 -25.89 -4.92
C GLU A 226 -12.13 -24.44 -4.60
N GLU A 227 -12.99 -23.48 -4.93
CA GLU A 227 -12.78 -22.06 -4.58
C GLU A 227 -12.61 -21.88 -3.06
N TYR A 228 -13.47 -22.54 -2.27
CA TYR A 228 -13.39 -22.50 -0.81
C TYR A 228 -12.09 -23.12 -0.27
N ALA A 229 -11.65 -24.24 -0.83
CA ALA A 229 -10.42 -24.90 -0.45
C ALA A 229 -9.19 -24.03 -0.72
N VAL A 230 -9.09 -23.47 -1.94
CA VAL A 230 -8.03 -22.55 -2.35
C VAL A 230 -8.00 -21.31 -1.46
N ALA A 231 -9.16 -20.72 -1.19
CA ALA A 231 -9.23 -19.53 -0.34
C ALA A 231 -8.77 -19.80 1.10
N ASN A 232 -9.08 -20.98 1.66
CA ASN A 232 -8.59 -21.37 2.99
C ASN A 232 -7.08 -21.65 3.02
N GLU A 233 -6.53 -22.18 1.94
CA GLU A 233 -5.08 -22.34 1.81
C GLU A 233 -4.37 -20.98 1.85
N TYR A 234 -4.81 -20.01 1.03
CA TYR A 234 -4.29 -18.66 1.05
C TYR A 234 -4.53 -17.95 2.39
N ARG A 235 -5.71 -18.14 3.02
CA ARG A 235 -5.97 -17.58 4.34
C ARG A 235 -4.93 -18.05 5.37
N LYS A 236 -4.53 -19.31 5.32
CA LYS A 236 -3.51 -19.88 6.22
C LYS A 236 -2.11 -19.40 5.85
N SER A 237 -1.71 -19.51 4.59
CA SER A 237 -0.35 -19.19 4.13
C SER A 237 -0.02 -17.70 4.30
N MET A 238 -1.00 -16.81 4.07
CA MET A 238 -0.86 -15.37 4.23
C MET A 238 -1.25 -14.87 5.62
N ASN A 239 -1.64 -15.77 6.54
CA ASN A 239 -2.06 -15.43 7.91
C ASN A 239 -3.17 -14.37 7.95
N ILE A 240 -4.18 -14.48 7.07
CA ILE A 240 -5.32 -13.56 7.04
C ILE A 240 -6.13 -13.71 8.33
N LYS A 241 -6.21 -12.65 9.13
CA LYS A 241 -6.89 -12.62 10.43
C LYS A 241 -8.40 -12.45 10.24
N ALA A 242 -9.08 -13.52 9.88
CA ALA A 242 -10.54 -13.57 9.75
C ALA A 242 -11.07 -14.89 10.30
N PRO A 243 -12.30 -14.94 10.86
CA PRO A 243 -12.90 -16.17 11.39
C PRO A 243 -13.00 -17.26 10.32
N ASN A 244 -13.38 -16.90 9.09
CA ASN A 244 -13.45 -17.79 7.93
C ASN A 244 -13.36 -16.96 6.64
N VAL A 245 -13.29 -17.61 5.49
CA VAL A 245 -13.16 -16.95 4.17
C VAL A 245 -14.46 -16.38 3.60
N LEU A 246 -15.59 -16.60 4.27
CA LEU A 246 -16.91 -16.07 3.86
C LEU A 246 -17.22 -14.70 4.49
N VAL A 247 -16.31 -14.16 5.29
CA VAL A 247 -16.44 -12.81 5.83
C VAL A 247 -16.25 -11.78 4.71
N LYS A 248 -17.17 -10.81 4.62
CA LYS A 248 -17.06 -9.70 3.66
C LYS A 248 -15.82 -8.87 3.94
N THR A 249 -15.03 -8.59 2.90
CA THR A 249 -13.77 -7.84 3.01
C THR A 249 -13.98 -6.43 3.56
N GLY A 250 -15.12 -5.79 3.25
CA GLY A 250 -15.46 -4.47 3.80
C GLY A 250 -15.62 -4.41 5.33
N LYS A 251 -15.71 -5.56 6.01
CA LYS A 251 -15.77 -5.64 7.48
C LYS A 251 -14.38 -5.82 8.14
N LEU A 252 -13.34 -6.01 7.35
CA LEU A 252 -11.99 -6.24 7.86
C LEU A 252 -11.28 -4.92 8.12
N SER A 253 -10.42 -4.92 9.14
CA SER A 253 -9.54 -3.79 9.41
C SER A 253 -8.33 -3.76 8.47
N GLY A 254 -7.58 -2.65 8.51
CA GLY A 254 -6.43 -2.44 7.62
C GLY A 254 -5.29 -3.44 7.73
N GLY A 255 -5.17 -4.14 8.83
CA GLY A 255 -4.10 -5.11 9.09
C GLY A 255 -4.49 -6.58 8.91
N ASN A 256 -5.65 -6.84 8.33
CA ASN A 256 -6.18 -8.22 8.18
C ASN A 256 -5.91 -8.77 6.79
#